data_9b1f5304d367fed592635628f87bb832
#
_entry.id   9b1f5304d367fed592635628f87bb832
#
_cell.length_a   1.000
_cell.length_b   1.000
_cell.length_c   1.000
_cell.angle_alpha   90.00
_cell.angle_beta   90.00
_cell.angle_gamma   90.00
#
_symmetry.space_group_name_H-M   'P 1'
#
loop_
_entity.id
_entity.type
_entity.pdbx_description
1 polymer ?
#
loop_
_entity_poly.entity_id
_entity_poly.type
_entity_poly.pdbx_seq_one_letter_code
_entity_poly.pdbx_strand_id
1 'polypeptide(L)'
;MKTKIIAGIGIAILAVALIFTMKPKSFSDEFAQTMKDMDSYILQGNMEITKGEDVKAYALEVGYEKGEKDYFKVSLTDKELNQEQIILRNDAGVFVVTPSLNQVFKFEGDWPMNSPKPYLLQSIADIVKQENATIKKQKDGTLVSAKE
;
A
#
# COMPACT_ATOMS: atom_id res chain seq x y z
N MET A 1 -55.93 -12.62 17.99
CA MET A 1 -55.15 -13.16 16.86
C MET A 1 -54.47 -12.10 15.95
N LYS A 2 -54.81 -10.84 16.04
CA LYS A 2 -54.27 -9.77 15.16
C LYS A 2 -52.94 -9.16 15.64
N THR A 3 -52.58 -9.31 16.90
CA THR A 3 -51.40 -8.63 17.51
C THR A 3 -50.07 -9.40 17.24
N LYS A 4 -50.13 -10.67 16.94
CA LYS A 4 -48.89 -11.49 16.68
C LYS A 4 -48.32 -11.33 15.28
N ILE A 5 -49.15 -10.89 14.31
CA ILE A 5 -48.71 -10.71 12.92
C ILE A 5 -47.91 -9.41 12.75
N ILE A 6 -48.27 -8.38 13.54
CA ILE A 6 -47.60 -7.06 13.47
C ILE A 6 -46.17 -7.13 14.05
N ALA A 7 -45.92 -7.93 15.09
CA ALA A 7 -44.61 -8.11 15.66
C ALA A 7 -43.65 -8.87 14.69
N GLY A 8 -44.17 -9.83 13.92
CA GLY A 8 -43.39 -10.60 12.94
C GLY A 8 -42.96 -9.72 11.74
N ILE A 9 -43.83 -8.84 11.29
CA ILE A 9 -43.53 -7.90 10.17
C ILE A 9 -42.50 -6.85 10.60
N GLY A 10 -42.57 -6.35 11.83
CA GLY A 10 -41.63 -5.38 12.38
C GLY A 10 -40.18 -5.95 12.47
N ILE A 11 -40.06 -7.18 12.91
CA ILE A 11 -38.74 -7.86 13.01
C ILE A 11 -38.18 -8.14 11.62
N ALA A 12 -39.00 -8.54 10.66
CA ALA A 12 -38.57 -8.79 9.28
C ALA A 12 -38.10 -7.49 8.59
N ILE A 13 -38.78 -6.39 8.79
CA ILE A 13 -38.41 -5.05 8.25
C ILE A 13 -37.09 -4.57 8.88
N LEU A 14 -36.88 -4.77 10.17
CA LEU A 14 -35.65 -4.43 10.87
C LEU A 14 -34.48 -5.27 10.40
N ALA A 15 -34.67 -6.57 10.17
CA ALA A 15 -33.65 -7.45 9.63
C ALA A 15 -33.27 -7.08 8.19
N VAL A 16 -34.25 -6.76 7.34
CA VAL A 16 -34.02 -6.29 5.97
C VAL A 16 -33.31 -4.93 5.96
N ALA A 17 -33.68 -4.01 6.83
CA ALA A 17 -32.99 -2.71 6.95
C ALA A 17 -31.53 -2.88 7.39
N LEU A 18 -31.24 -3.78 8.32
CA LEU A 18 -29.87 -4.10 8.74
C LEU A 18 -29.02 -4.70 7.61
N ILE A 19 -29.61 -5.55 6.78
CA ILE A 19 -28.92 -6.14 5.61
C ILE A 19 -28.63 -5.07 4.55
N PHE A 20 -29.55 -4.10 4.35
CA PHE A 20 -29.35 -3.01 3.40
C PHE A 20 -28.36 -1.94 3.88
N THR A 21 -28.08 -1.81 5.18
CA THR A 21 -27.11 -0.86 5.71
C THR A 21 -25.68 -1.38 5.70
N MET A 22 -25.48 -2.68 5.58
CA MET A 22 -24.17 -3.29 5.41
C MET A 22 -23.75 -3.24 3.93
N LYS A 23 -23.31 -2.07 3.46
CA LYS A 23 -22.63 -2.00 2.15
C LYS A 23 -21.40 -2.93 2.20
N PRO A 24 -21.22 -3.83 1.23
CA PRO A 24 -19.99 -4.59 1.17
C PRO A 24 -18.82 -3.61 1.10
N LYS A 25 -17.80 -3.79 1.95
CA LYS A 25 -16.60 -2.98 1.91
C LYS A 25 -16.02 -3.07 0.50
N SER A 26 -15.65 -1.93 -0.06
CA SER A 26 -14.95 -1.90 -1.34
C SER A 26 -13.55 -2.53 -1.17
N PHE A 27 -12.96 -3.00 -2.25
CA PHE A 27 -11.56 -3.50 -2.23
C PHE A 27 -10.61 -2.43 -1.64
N SER A 28 -10.81 -1.17 -2.00
CA SER A 28 -10.00 -0.05 -1.49
C SER A 28 -10.12 0.13 0.02
N ASP A 29 -11.32 -0.03 0.58
CA ASP A 29 -11.54 0.08 2.03
C ASP A 29 -10.93 -1.11 2.77
N GLU A 30 -11.09 -2.31 2.24
CA GLU A 30 -10.53 -3.54 2.81
C GLU A 30 -9.00 -3.51 2.77
N PHE A 31 -8.42 -3.15 1.61
CA PHE A 31 -6.98 -3.03 1.45
C PHE A 31 -6.38 -1.97 2.38
N ALA A 32 -7.00 -0.79 2.45
CA ALA A 32 -6.53 0.28 3.32
C ALA A 32 -6.66 -0.08 4.81
N GLN A 33 -7.71 -0.80 5.21
CA GLN A 33 -7.86 -1.26 6.58
C GLN A 33 -6.78 -2.31 6.91
N THR A 34 -6.53 -3.26 6.01
CA THR A 34 -5.47 -4.25 6.16
C THR A 34 -4.10 -3.58 6.36
N MET A 35 -3.79 -2.56 5.55
CA MET A 35 -2.53 -1.82 5.68
C MET A 35 -2.43 -1.05 7.00
N LYS A 36 -3.54 -0.53 7.50
CA LYS A 36 -3.58 0.18 8.78
C LYS A 36 -3.37 -0.75 9.98
N ASP A 37 -3.91 -1.96 9.89
CA ASP A 37 -3.88 -2.96 10.97
C ASP A 37 -2.59 -3.82 10.94
N MET A 38 -1.82 -3.72 9.85
CA MET A 38 -0.59 -4.48 9.67
C MET A 38 0.57 -3.83 10.43
N ASP A 39 1.21 -4.62 11.30
CA ASP A 39 2.35 -4.15 12.09
C ASP A 39 3.68 -4.32 11.35
N SER A 40 3.81 -5.34 10.51
CA SER A 40 5.01 -5.57 9.71
C SER A 40 4.71 -6.34 8.44
N TYR A 41 5.57 -6.20 7.43
CA TYR A 41 5.51 -7.02 6.21
C TYR A 41 6.85 -7.11 5.49
N ILE A 42 6.96 -8.13 4.66
CA ILE A 42 8.00 -8.24 3.63
C ILE A 42 7.29 -8.25 2.28
N LEU A 43 7.70 -7.36 1.39
CA LEU A 43 7.20 -7.26 0.02
C LEU A 43 8.37 -7.54 -0.94
N GLN A 44 8.12 -8.39 -1.93
CA GLN A 44 9.04 -8.61 -3.05
C GLN A 44 8.28 -8.40 -4.35
N GLY A 45 8.92 -7.75 -5.32
CA GLY A 45 8.27 -7.45 -6.59
C GLY A 45 9.20 -6.84 -7.62
N ASN A 46 8.58 -6.37 -8.69
CA ASN A 46 9.25 -5.63 -9.74
C ASN A 46 8.59 -4.26 -9.85
N MET A 47 9.42 -3.25 -10.06
CA MET A 47 8.99 -1.88 -10.28
C MET A 47 9.55 -1.41 -11.61
N GLU A 48 8.69 -0.83 -12.44
CA GLU A 48 9.09 -0.19 -13.69
C GLU A 48 8.72 1.30 -13.61
N ILE A 49 9.67 2.14 -14.00
CA ILE A 49 9.47 3.59 -14.08
C ILE A 49 9.66 3.99 -15.53
N THR A 50 8.62 4.55 -16.13
CA THR A 50 8.65 5.07 -17.51
C THR A 50 8.67 6.59 -17.47
N LYS A 51 9.66 7.18 -18.13
CA LYS A 51 9.77 8.64 -18.29
C LYS A 51 10.08 8.95 -19.77
N GLY A 52 9.06 9.35 -20.50
CA GLY A 52 9.17 9.47 -21.96
C GLY A 52 9.40 8.11 -22.61
N GLU A 53 10.51 7.97 -23.34
CA GLU A 53 10.93 6.70 -23.96
C GLU A 53 11.82 5.85 -23.06
N ASP A 54 12.32 6.42 -21.94
CA ASP A 54 13.17 5.72 -20.99
C ASP A 54 12.34 4.83 -20.06
N VAL A 55 12.67 3.56 -20.02
CA VAL A 55 12.08 2.57 -19.10
C VAL A 55 13.17 2.01 -18.21
N LYS A 56 13.03 2.17 -16.90
CA LYS A 56 13.91 1.57 -15.89
C LYS A 56 13.18 0.52 -15.11
N ALA A 57 13.77 -0.67 -15.03
CA ALA A 57 13.20 -1.80 -14.30
C ALA A 57 14.07 -2.16 -13.09
N TYR A 58 13.42 -2.32 -11.96
CA TYR A 58 14.05 -2.64 -10.68
C TYR A 58 13.44 -3.93 -10.10
N ALA A 59 14.29 -4.76 -9.51
CA ALA A 59 13.83 -5.72 -8.52
C ALA A 59 13.69 -4.99 -7.18
N LEU A 60 12.57 -5.21 -6.50
CA LEU A 60 12.18 -4.54 -5.27
C LEU A 60 12.07 -5.54 -4.14
N GLU A 61 12.71 -5.24 -3.01
CA GLU A 61 12.47 -5.91 -1.74
C GLU A 61 12.25 -4.85 -0.66
N VAL A 62 11.17 -4.99 0.11
CA VAL A 62 10.82 -4.08 1.19
C VAL A 62 10.58 -4.88 2.46
N GLY A 63 11.29 -4.53 3.52
CA GLY A 63 10.93 -4.87 4.89
C GLY A 63 10.38 -3.64 5.58
N TYR A 64 9.25 -3.77 6.25
CA TYR A 64 8.59 -2.71 6.99
C TYR A 64 8.17 -3.19 8.36
N GLU A 65 8.32 -2.35 9.35
CA GLU A 65 7.85 -2.55 10.73
C GLU A 65 7.32 -1.23 11.28
N LYS A 66 6.12 -1.29 11.85
CA LYS A 66 5.45 -0.16 12.47
C LYS A 66 6.07 0.13 13.84
N GLY A 67 6.39 1.39 14.12
CA GLY A 67 6.94 1.85 15.38
C GLY A 67 6.45 3.26 15.72
N GLU A 68 7.08 3.94 16.68
CA GLU A 68 6.85 5.38 16.91
C GLU A 68 7.18 6.18 15.65
N LYS A 69 8.22 5.76 14.97
CA LYS A 69 8.55 6.15 13.59
C LYS A 69 8.60 4.85 12.79
N ASP A 70 7.95 4.82 11.63
CA ASP A 70 7.97 3.64 10.77
C ASP A 70 9.41 3.26 10.41
N TYR A 71 9.78 2.00 10.64
CA TYR A 71 11.05 1.44 10.24
C TYR A 71 10.90 0.74 8.89
N PHE A 72 11.84 0.94 8.00
CA PHE A 72 11.83 0.22 6.73
C PHE A 72 13.23 0.06 6.14
N LYS A 73 13.38 -1.00 5.39
CA LYS A 73 14.50 -1.23 4.47
C LYS A 73 13.91 -1.49 3.09
N VAL A 74 14.30 -0.70 2.12
CA VAL A 74 13.92 -0.87 0.71
C VAL A 74 15.19 -1.14 -0.07
N SER A 75 15.28 -2.29 -0.72
CA SER A 75 16.33 -2.61 -1.68
C SER A 75 15.76 -2.49 -3.08
N LEU A 76 16.42 -1.69 -3.91
CA LEU A 76 16.13 -1.46 -5.31
C LEU A 76 17.34 -1.92 -6.13
N THR A 77 17.21 -3.01 -6.86
CA THR A 77 18.26 -3.48 -7.77
C THR A 77 17.88 -3.14 -9.20
N ASP A 78 18.64 -2.25 -9.82
CA ASP A 78 18.54 -1.96 -11.24
C ASP A 78 18.82 -3.21 -12.06
N LYS A 79 17.88 -3.65 -12.90
CA LYS A 79 17.97 -4.92 -13.63
C LYS A 79 18.93 -4.85 -14.82
N GLU A 80 19.19 -3.67 -15.34
CA GLU A 80 20.11 -3.45 -16.45
C GLU A 80 21.56 -3.34 -15.96
N LEU A 81 21.77 -2.52 -14.92
CA LEU A 81 23.10 -2.21 -14.40
C LEU A 81 23.55 -3.21 -13.31
N ASN A 82 22.64 -4.01 -12.77
CA ASN A 82 22.83 -4.89 -11.61
C ASN A 82 23.41 -4.14 -10.40
N GLN A 83 22.94 -2.91 -10.20
CA GLN A 83 23.34 -2.04 -9.10
C GLN A 83 22.22 -1.96 -8.07
N GLU A 84 22.59 -2.19 -6.81
CA GLU A 84 21.68 -2.09 -5.69
C GLU A 84 21.77 -0.71 -5.02
N GLN A 85 20.61 -0.15 -4.68
CA GLN A 85 20.46 0.98 -3.79
C GLN A 85 19.54 0.58 -2.64
N ILE A 86 19.97 0.83 -1.41
CA ILE A 86 19.20 0.52 -0.21
C ILE A 86 18.79 1.81 0.46
N ILE A 87 17.49 1.96 0.74
CA ILE A 87 16.95 3.03 1.57
C ILE A 87 16.57 2.40 2.91
N LEU A 88 17.15 2.92 3.98
CA LEU A 88 16.95 2.40 5.34
C LEU A 88 16.48 3.50 6.25
N ARG A 89 15.42 3.23 7.01
CA ARG A 89 14.98 4.07 8.13
C ARG A 89 15.05 3.27 9.43
N ASN A 90 15.75 3.82 10.42
CA ASN A 90 15.85 3.31 11.78
C ASN A 90 15.87 4.46 12.78
N ASP A 91 16.12 4.17 14.09
CA ASP A 91 16.18 5.18 15.16
C ASP A 91 17.24 6.26 14.92
N ALA A 92 18.32 5.93 14.24
CA ALA A 92 19.41 6.85 13.94
C ALA A 92 19.11 7.79 12.76
N GLY A 93 18.03 7.55 12.00
CA GLY A 93 17.61 8.38 10.87
C GLY A 93 17.34 7.62 9.58
N VAL A 94 17.38 8.36 8.47
CA VAL A 94 17.20 7.82 7.12
C VAL A 94 18.55 7.79 6.40
N PHE A 95 18.83 6.66 5.78
CA PHE A 95 20.08 6.42 5.07
C PHE A 95 19.81 5.93 3.66
N VAL A 96 20.64 6.37 2.71
CA VAL A 96 20.74 5.76 1.39
C VAL A 96 22.11 5.12 1.27
N VAL A 97 22.12 3.83 1.01
CA VAL A 97 23.32 3.03 0.88
C VAL A 97 23.46 2.58 -0.57
N THR A 98 24.64 2.77 -1.15
CA THR A 98 24.98 2.27 -2.47
C THR A 98 26.16 1.31 -2.32
N PRO A 99 25.91 -0.01 -2.16
CA PRO A 99 26.95 -0.98 -1.85
C PRO A 99 28.08 -1.03 -2.89
N SER A 100 27.74 -0.93 -4.17
CA SER A 100 28.71 -0.94 -5.27
C SER A 100 29.73 0.20 -5.22
N LEU A 101 29.36 1.32 -4.58
CA LEU A 101 30.23 2.50 -4.42
C LEU A 101 30.82 2.59 -3.02
N ASN A 102 30.49 1.67 -2.11
CA ASN A 102 30.82 1.72 -0.69
C ASN A 102 30.43 3.09 -0.05
N GLN A 103 29.26 3.62 -0.43
CA GLN A 103 28.78 4.91 0.00
C GLN A 103 27.53 4.80 0.85
N VAL A 104 27.46 5.62 1.89
CA VAL A 104 26.31 5.81 2.76
C VAL A 104 26.05 7.28 2.93
N PHE A 105 24.84 7.71 2.61
CA PHE A 105 24.37 9.06 2.84
C PHE A 105 23.32 9.04 3.94
N LYS A 106 23.52 9.84 4.98
CA LYS A 106 22.51 10.08 6.01
C LYS A 106 21.74 11.35 5.67
N PHE A 107 20.42 11.28 5.68
CA PHE A 107 19.57 12.45 5.57
C PHE A 107 19.32 13.06 6.94
N GLU A 108 19.52 14.37 7.07
CA GLU A 108 19.12 15.11 8.24
C GLU A 108 17.64 15.47 8.11
N GLY A 109 16.83 15.05 9.08
CA GLY A 109 15.40 15.25 9.09
C GLY A 109 14.60 14.02 8.60
N ASP A 110 13.30 14.21 8.49
CA ASP A 110 12.44 13.19 7.93
C ASP A 110 12.66 13.08 6.42
N TRP A 111 12.60 11.86 5.91
CA TRP A 111 12.62 11.61 4.45
C TRP A 111 11.66 12.59 3.78
N PRO A 112 12.05 13.17 2.61
CA PRO A 112 11.25 14.19 1.96
C PRO A 112 9.80 13.74 1.84
N MET A 113 8.95 14.38 2.61
CA MET A 113 7.51 14.06 2.76
C MET A 113 6.76 14.17 1.43
N ASN A 114 7.35 14.87 0.45
CA ASN A 114 6.75 15.18 -0.84
C ASN A 114 7.14 14.21 -1.96
N SER A 115 7.96 13.20 -1.68
CA SER A 115 8.24 12.15 -2.67
C SER A 115 7.29 10.99 -2.45
N PRO A 116 6.48 10.63 -3.45
CA PRO A 116 5.71 9.41 -3.38
C PRO A 116 6.67 8.25 -3.11
N LYS A 117 6.31 7.41 -2.14
CA LYS A 117 7.06 6.19 -1.81
C LYS A 117 6.35 5.00 -2.46
N PRO A 118 6.39 4.84 -3.80
CA PRO A 118 5.58 3.86 -4.52
C PRO A 118 5.89 2.41 -4.13
N TYR A 119 6.99 2.22 -3.42
CA TYR A 119 7.43 0.94 -2.89
C TYR A 119 6.84 0.59 -1.51
N LEU A 120 6.17 1.51 -0.82
CA LEU A 120 5.51 1.20 0.44
C LEU A 120 4.02 0.92 0.21
N LEU A 121 3.53 -0.17 0.79
CA LEU A 121 2.12 -0.56 0.67
C LEU A 121 1.16 0.51 1.19
N GLN A 122 1.57 1.31 2.18
CA GLN A 122 0.82 2.44 2.70
C GLN A 122 0.55 3.49 1.61
N SER A 123 1.57 3.82 0.81
CA SER A 123 1.43 4.76 -0.31
C SER A 123 0.55 4.17 -1.43
N ILE A 124 0.62 2.87 -1.67
CA ILE A 124 -0.27 2.18 -2.60
C ILE A 124 -1.72 2.22 -2.09
N ALA A 125 -1.94 2.07 -0.78
CA ALA A 125 -3.27 2.19 -0.18
C ALA A 125 -3.88 3.58 -0.39
N ASP A 126 -3.07 4.62 -0.35
CA ASP A 126 -3.53 5.99 -0.63
C ASP A 126 -3.90 6.17 -2.11
N ILE A 127 -3.14 5.58 -3.03
CA ILE A 127 -3.44 5.59 -4.47
C ILE A 127 -4.75 4.84 -4.76
N VAL A 128 -4.95 3.69 -4.13
CA VAL A 128 -6.16 2.85 -4.31
C VAL A 128 -7.44 3.57 -3.87
N LYS A 129 -7.33 4.52 -2.95
CA LYS A 129 -8.45 5.34 -2.46
C LYS A 129 -8.78 6.55 -3.33
N GLN A 130 -7.96 6.90 -4.31
CA GLN A 130 -8.22 8.04 -5.17
C GLN A 130 -9.48 7.80 -6.01
N GLU A 131 -10.25 8.86 -6.26
CA GLU A 131 -11.49 8.78 -7.05
C GLU A 131 -11.27 8.30 -8.50
N ASN A 132 -10.09 8.57 -9.05
CA ASN A 132 -9.68 8.17 -10.39
C ASN A 132 -9.04 6.76 -10.45
N ALA A 133 -8.92 6.07 -9.34
CA ALA A 133 -8.37 4.73 -9.32
C ALA A 133 -9.33 3.70 -9.93
N THR A 134 -8.81 2.89 -10.82
CA THR A 134 -9.53 1.77 -11.44
C THR A 134 -9.02 0.46 -10.87
N ILE A 135 -9.92 -0.39 -10.38
CA ILE A 135 -9.60 -1.67 -9.77
C ILE A 135 -10.20 -2.78 -10.61
N LYS A 136 -9.35 -3.70 -11.09
CA LYS A 136 -9.76 -4.86 -11.88
C LYS A 136 -9.24 -6.15 -11.24
N LYS A 137 -10.14 -7.03 -10.83
CA LYS A 137 -9.78 -8.37 -10.36
C LYS A 137 -9.32 -9.22 -11.55
N GLN A 138 -8.21 -9.91 -11.40
CA GLN A 138 -7.64 -10.85 -12.35
C GLN A 138 -7.51 -12.23 -11.69
N LYS A 139 -7.18 -13.26 -12.48
CA LYS A 139 -7.05 -14.63 -11.98
C LYS A 139 -5.97 -14.74 -10.87
N ASP A 140 -4.87 -14.02 -11.03
CA ASP A 140 -3.68 -14.14 -10.19
C ASP A 140 -3.46 -12.90 -9.30
N GLY A 141 -4.47 -12.00 -9.21
CA GLY A 141 -4.34 -10.80 -8.39
C GLY A 141 -5.34 -9.71 -8.72
N THR A 142 -5.02 -8.50 -8.28
CA THR A 142 -5.83 -7.31 -8.53
C THR A 142 -4.97 -6.24 -9.20
N LEU A 143 -5.40 -5.77 -10.36
CA LEU A 143 -4.77 -4.64 -11.04
C LEU A 143 -5.41 -3.35 -10.53
N VAL A 144 -4.58 -2.44 -10.05
CA VAL A 144 -4.96 -1.08 -9.68
C VAL A 144 -4.27 -0.12 -10.62
N SER A 145 -5.02 0.80 -11.19
CA SER A 145 -4.50 1.87 -12.05
C SER A 145 -5.05 3.20 -11.57
N ALA A 146 -4.19 4.19 -11.40
CA ALA A 146 -4.55 5.57 -11.11
C ALA A 146 -3.77 6.49 -12.04
N LYS A 147 -4.32 7.68 -12.31
CA LYS A 147 -3.64 8.73 -13.07
C LYS A 147 -3.37 9.89 -12.09
N GLU A 148 -2.17 10.44 -12.17
CA GLU A 148 -1.86 11.73 -11.56
C GLU A 148 -2.53 12.87 -12.33
#